data_1788ec02b08acc766c59de8c131c328e
#
_entry.id   1788ec02b08acc766c59de8c131c328e
#
_cell.length_a   1.000
_cell.length_b   1.000
_cell.length_c   1.000
_cell.angle_alpha   90.00
_cell.angle_beta   90.00
_cell.angle_gamma   90.00
#
_symmetry.space_group_name_H-M   'P 1'
#
loop_
_entity.id
_entity.type
_entity.pdbx_description
1 polymer ?
#
loop_
_entity_poly.entity_id
_entity_poly.type
_entity_poly.pdbx_seq_one_letter_code
_entity_poly.pdbx_strand_id
1 'polypeptide(L)'
;MPTIQTKHTLAPQTELYYETYGEGRPVVLIHGWPLSGRMWEGQIDALRHAGYQVISYDRRGFGQSGKTATGYTYDVFASDLKDLIEALKLNDVTVVGFSMGGGEVSRYAGLFGMQYLRSAALISSVAPYLLKTEGNPDGGMAEADVEGMVQQVAANRPQFLAGFTKKFLNWDENGSKLGDEFLDFTASLYFQASPVATQECVRAFAMTDFRADLAKLTVPLLVVHGDADQIVPLEASGQRVPQYQPNAELHVMKGAPHGLNATHAEEFNKLLLDFVAR
;
A
#
# COMPACT_ATOMS: atom_id res chain seq x y z
N MET A 1 20.69 -3.71 -11.17
CA MET A 1 19.64 -2.90 -10.52
C MET A 1 19.77 -3.15 -9.03
N PRO A 2 19.49 -2.18 -8.16
CA PRO A 2 19.67 -2.38 -6.72
C PRO A 2 18.64 -3.36 -6.20
N THR A 3 19.10 -4.44 -5.56
CA THR A 3 18.26 -5.44 -4.89
C THR A 3 18.83 -5.74 -3.52
N ILE A 4 17.98 -6.18 -2.61
CA ILE A 4 18.37 -6.85 -1.37
C ILE A 4 17.89 -8.30 -1.40
N GLN A 5 18.62 -9.20 -0.77
CA GLN A 5 18.17 -10.57 -0.53
C GLN A 5 17.42 -10.63 0.80
N THR A 6 16.19 -11.15 0.80
CA THR A 6 15.46 -11.38 2.05
C THR A 6 16.14 -12.46 2.90
N LYS A 7 16.04 -12.33 4.23
CA LYS A 7 16.77 -13.19 5.19
C LYS A 7 15.84 -13.99 6.10
N HIS A 8 14.59 -13.54 6.30
CA HIS A 8 13.65 -14.26 7.14
C HIS A 8 13.32 -15.65 6.56
N THR A 9 12.81 -16.54 7.39
CA THR A 9 12.54 -17.96 7.06
C THR A 9 11.05 -18.29 6.92
N LEU A 10 10.17 -17.28 6.94
CA LEU A 10 8.72 -17.46 6.84
C LEU A 10 8.25 -17.88 5.44
N ALA A 11 9.08 -17.63 4.42
CA ALA A 11 8.80 -17.96 3.03
C ALA A 11 10.13 -18.18 2.26
N PRO A 12 10.09 -18.68 1.01
CA PRO A 12 11.28 -18.74 0.17
C PRO A 12 11.98 -17.38 0.10
N GLN A 13 13.30 -17.38 0.27
CA GLN A 13 14.10 -16.18 0.10
C GLN A 13 13.97 -15.66 -1.33
N THR A 14 13.97 -14.33 -1.47
CA THR A 14 13.81 -13.68 -2.76
C THR A 14 14.57 -12.36 -2.80
N GLU A 15 14.84 -11.87 -4.00
CA GLU A 15 15.36 -10.53 -4.20
C GLU A 15 14.22 -9.53 -4.18
N LEU A 16 14.39 -8.45 -3.41
CA LEU A 16 13.51 -7.27 -3.45
C LEU A 16 14.23 -6.15 -4.19
N TYR A 17 13.62 -5.72 -5.29
CA TYR A 17 14.06 -4.55 -6.03
C TYR A 17 13.64 -3.28 -5.30
N TYR A 18 14.53 -2.29 -5.26
CA TYR A 18 14.22 -0.98 -4.72
C TYR A 18 14.91 0.14 -5.51
N GLU A 19 14.40 1.35 -5.38
CA GLU A 19 15.00 2.56 -5.89
C GLU A 19 15.19 3.55 -4.73
N THR A 20 16.29 4.31 -4.76
CA THR A 20 16.59 5.33 -3.75
C THR A 20 16.84 6.66 -4.43
N TYR A 21 16.23 7.73 -3.92
CA TYR A 21 16.32 9.07 -4.45
C TYR A 21 16.61 10.10 -3.35
N GLY A 22 17.48 11.06 -3.62
CA GLY A 22 17.79 12.13 -2.67
C GLY A 22 18.61 11.66 -1.47
N GLU A 23 18.71 12.53 -0.48
CA GLU A 23 19.43 12.35 0.77
C GLU A 23 18.60 12.95 1.92
N GLY A 24 18.94 12.65 3.17
CA GLY A 24 18.23 13.16 4.35
C GLY A 24 17.45 12.09 5.10
N ARG A 25 16.38 12.46 5.82
CA ARG A 25 15.57 11.51 6.58
C ARG A 25 14.87 10.52 5.65
N PRO A 26 14.90 9.21 5.95
CA PRO A 26 14.35 8.20 5.06
C PRO A 26 12.83 8.16 5.10
N VAL A 27 12.23 8.09 3.91
CA VAL A 27 10.81 7.83 3.67
C VAL A 27 10.70 6.58 2.80
N VAL A 28 10.09 5.51 3.33
CA VAL A 28 9.86 4.26 2.60
C VAL A 28 8.43 4.24 2.08
N LEU A 29 8.28 4.12 0.75
CA LEU A 29 7.01 4.10 0.04
C LEU A 29 6.64 2.67 -0.34
N ILE A 30 5.48 2.20 0.14
CA ILE A 30 4.99 0.83 0.02
C ILE A 30 3.76 0.81 -0.88
N HIS A 31 3.89 0.21 -2.05
CA HIS A 31 2.86 0.23 -3.08
C HIS A 31 1.63 -0.63 -2.75
N GLY A 32 0.50 -0.32 -3.41
CA GLY A 32 -0.74 -1.11 -3.38
C GLY A 32 -0.75 -2.24 -4.41
N TRP A 33 -1.77 -3.09 -4.28
CA TRP A 33 -2.05 -4.16 -5.24
C TRP A 33 -2.72 -3.58 -6.52
N PRO A 34 -2.43 -4.09 -7.70
CA PRO A 34 -1.34 -5.00 -8.05
C PRO A 34 -0.14 -4.28 -8.70
N LEU A 35 0.17 -3.09 -8.19
CA LEU A 35 1.13 -2.16 -8.77
C LEU A 35 2.59 -2.47 -8.36
N SER A 36 3.47 -1.50 -8.52
CA SER A 36 4.87 -1.55 -8.11
C SER A 36 5.29 -0.22 -7.47
N GLY A 37 6.52 -0.10 -7.00
CA GLY A 37 7.07 1.13 -6.42
C GLY A 37 6.95 2.35 -7.33
N ARG A 38 6.86 2.15 -8.65
CA ARG A 38 6.70 3.23 -9.64
C ARG A 38 5.35 3.96 -9.58
N MET A 39 4.36 3.41 -8.87
CA MET A 39 3.11 4.16 -8.65
C MET A 39 3.30 5.47 -7.88
N TRP A 40 4.46 5.64 -7.23
CA TRP A 40 4.78 6.77 -6.38
C TRP A 40 5.56 7.88 -7.08
N GLU A 41 5.67 7.90 -8.43
CA GLU A 41 6.51 8.87 -9.15
C GLU A 41 6.25 10.33 -8.74
N GLY A 42 4.98 10.73 -8.60
CA GLY A 42 4.62 12.09 -8.17
C GLY A 42 5.02 12.42 -6.72
N GLN A 43 5.04 11.42 -5.83
CA GLN A 43 5.44 11.57 -4.42
C GLN A 43 6.95 11.50 -4.26
N ILE A 44 7.62 10.65 -5.04
CA ILE A 44 9.08 10.55 -5.06
C ILE A 44 9.69 11.91 -5.39
N ASP A 45 9.18 12.57 -6.43
CA ASP A 45 9.70 13.85 -6.86
C ASP A 45 9.46 14.95 -5.81
N ALA A 46 8.27 15.02 -5.23
CA ALA A 46 7.91 15.98 -4.19
C ALA A 46 8.79 15.83 -2.93
N LEU A 47 8.93 14.59 -2.43
CA LEU A 47 9.72 14.28 -1.22
C LEU A 47 11.22 14.55 -1.44
N ARG A 48 11.76 14.13 -2.61
CA ARG A 48 13.16 14.37 -2.97
C ARG A 48 13.51 15.84 -3.02
N HIS A 49 12.66 16.67 -3.62
CA HIS A 49 12.85 18.12 -3.66
C HIS A 49 12.73 18.78 -2.28
N ALA A 50 11.99 18.16 -1.37
CA ALA A 50 11.89 18.63 0.02
C ALA A 50 13.06 18.15 0.92
N GLY A 51 14.06 17.44 0.37
CA GLY A 51 15.28 17.04 1.08
C GLY A 51 15.14 15.74 1.88
N TYR A 52 14.28 14.82 1.45
CA TYR A 52 14.17 13.47 2.01
C TYR A 52 14.90 12.43 1.17
N GLN A 53 15.44 11.41 1.83
CA GLN A 53 15.85 10.19 1.16
C GLN A 53 14.60 9.33 0.94
N VAL A 54 14.21 9.13 -0.31
CA VAL A 54 13.02 8.36 -0.66
C VAL A 54 13.42 6.97 -1.12
N ILE A 55 12.87 5.95 -0.47
CA ILE A 55 13.05 4.55 -0.85
C ILE A 55 11.71 4.02 -1.33
N SER A 56 11.64 3.59 -2.58
CA SER A 56 10.50 2.90 -3.17
C SER A 56 10.92 1.47 -3.51
N TYR A 57 10.14 0.47 -3.15
CA TYR A 57 10.48 -0.92 -3.45
C TYR A 57 9.29 -1.68 -4.04
N ASP A 58 9.60 -2.72 -4.77
CA ASP A 58 8.62 -3.67 -5.28
C ASP A 58 8.47 -4.83 -4.29
N ARG A 59 7.24 -5.05 -3.81
CA ARG A 59 6.92 -6.22 -2.97
C ARG A 59 7.22 -7.50 -3.73
N ARG A 60 7.59 -8.59 -3.03
CA ARG A 60 7.71 -9.93 -3.65
C ARG A 60 6.51 -10.23 -4.54
N GLY A 61 6.75 -10.79 -5.71
CA GLY A 61 5.73 -11.11 -6.70
C GLY A 61 5.32 -9.96 -7.62
N PHE A 62 5.79 -8.73 -7.38
CA PHE A 62 5.43 -7.53 -8.13
C PHE A 62 6.65 -6.86 -8.76
N GLY A 63 6.41 -6.03 -9.76
CA GLY A 63 7.42 -5.23 -10.43
C GLY A 63 8.65 -6.05 -10.80
N GLN A 64 9.83 -5.59 -10.39
CA GLN A 64 11.12 -6.19 -10.68
C GLN A 64 11.61 -7.14 -9.56
N SER A 65 10.87 -7.25 -8.44
CA SER A 65 11.18 -8.20 -7.38
C SER A 65 10.95 -9.65 -7.80
N GLY A 66 11.61 -10.58 -7.09
CA GLY A 66 11.50 -12.00 -7.34
C GLY A 66 10.07 -12.54 -7.19
N LYS A 67 9.70 -13.49 -8.04
CA LYS A 67 8.35 -14.05 -8.15
C LYS A 67 8.35 -15.48 -7.60
N THR A 68 8.12 -15.59 -6.29
CA THR A 68 8.04 -16.88 -5.59
C THR A 68 6.72 -17.60 -5.86
N ALA A 69 6.67 -18.91 -5.66
CA ALA A 69 5.44 -19.68 -5.79
C ALA A 69 4.50 -19.53 -4.57
N THR A 70 5.03 -19.09 -3.43
CA THR A 70 4.32 -18.96 -2.14
C THR A 70 4.86 -17.76 -1.35
N GLY A 71 4.26 -17.47 -0.18
CA GLY A 71 4.75 -16.43 0.72
C GLY A 71 4.04 -15.08 0.54
N TYR A 72 2.79 -15.11 0.13
CA TYR A 72 1.98 -13.90 -0.09
C TYR A 72 1.05 -13.63 1.10
N THR A 73 1.64 -13.57 2.30
CA THR A 73 0.96 -13.21 3.54
C THR A 73 1.55 -11.95 4.15
N TYR A 74 0.79 -11.25 4.97
CA TYR A 74 1.28 -10.01 5.60
C TYR A 74 2.42 -10.22 6.57
N ASP A 75 2.52 -11.37 7.23
CA ASP A 75 3.66 -11.70 8.09
C ASP A 75 4.96 -11.75 7.27
N VAL A 76 4.86 -12.30 6.06
CA VAL A 76 5.98 -12.34 5.11
C VAL A 76 6.30 -10.94 4.57
N PHE A 77 5.30 -10.16 4.16
CA PHE A 77 5.53 -8.81 3.63
C PHE A 77 6.14 -7.88 4.67
N ALA A 78 5.63 -7.90 5.90
CA ALA A 78 6.21 -7.13 7.01
C ALA A 78 7.65 -7.56 7.33
N SER A 79 7.98 -8.85 7.19
CA SER A 79 9.34 -9.36 7.36
C SER A 79 10.26 -8.95 6.21
N ASP A 80 9.73 -8.91 4.97
CA ASP A 80 10.44 -8.36 3.81
C ASP A 80 10.78 -6.88 4.00
N LEU A 81 9.81 -6.08 4.49
CA LEU A 81 10.03 -4.68 4.81
C LEU A 81 11.10 -4.50 5.89
N LYS A 82 11.08 -5.34 6.92
CA LYS A 82 12.12 -5.34 7.97
C LYS A 82 13.50 -5.65 7.38
N ASP A 83 13.60 -6.69 6.55
CA ASP A 83 14.86 -7.05 5.89
C ASP A 83 15.37 -5.91 5.00
N LEU A 84 14.49 -5.18 4.30
CA LEU A 84 14.84 -4.00 3.50
C LEU A 84 15.41 -2.88 4.39
N ILE A 85 14.71 -2.52 5.47
CA ILE A 85 15.13 -1.48 6.41
C ILE A 85 16.50 -1.80 7.00
N GLU A 86 16.72 -3.05 7.42
CA GLU A 86 17.99 -3.50 8.01
C GLU A 86 19.12 -3.57 6.98
N ALA A 87 18.86 -4.07 5.78
CA ALA A 87 19.86 -4.17 4.71
C ALA A 87 20.36 -2.78 4.28
N LEU A 88 19.47 -1.80 4.23
CA LEU A 88 19.78 -0.41 3.91
C LEU A 88 20.25 0.40 5.14
N LYS A 89 20.26 -0.20 6.33
CA LYS A 89 20.65 0.43 7.60
C LYS A 89 19.87 1.71 7.90
N LEU A 90 18.58 1.70 7.57
CA LEU A 90 17.71 2.85 7.79
C LEU A 90 17.31 2.95 9.27
N ASN A 91 17.23 4.18 9.74
CA ASN A 91 16.74 4.52 11.08
C ASN A 91 15.90 5.79 10.98
N ASP A 92 15.05 6.05 11.97
CA ASP A 92 14.18 7.24 12.00
C ASP A 92 13.30 7.34 10.73
N VAL A 93 12.74 6.19 10.32
CA VAL A 93 12.04 6.00 9.04
C VAL A 93 10.60 6.45 9.13
N THR A 94 10.13 7.25 8.17
CA THR A 94 8.70 7.36 7.89
C THR A 94 8.29 6.28 6.89
N VAL A 95 7.33 5.44 7.24
CA VAL A 95 6.76 4.44 6.33
C VAL A 95 5.41 4.91 5.79
N VAL A 96 5.21 4.86 4.49
CA VAL A 96 3.98 5.30 3.81
C VAL A 96 3.41 4.13 3.03
N GLY A 97 2.29 3.59 3.49
CA GLY A 97 1.65 2.42 2.88
C GLY A 97 0.36 2.79 2.17
N PHE A 98 0.29 2.49 0.87
CA PHE A 98 -0.91 2.69 0.06
C PHE A 98 -1.72 1.39 -0.03
N SER A 99 -3.03 1.46 0.24
CA SER A 99 -3.97 0.34 0.05
C SER A 99 -3.48 -0.92 0.78
N MET A 100 -3.17 -1.99 0.06
CA MET A 100 -2.52 -3.18 0.58
C MET A 100 -1.22 -2.87 1.36
N GLY A 101 -0.45 -1.85 0.94
CA GLY A 101 0.75 -1.41 1.65
C GLY A 101 0.48 -0.85 3.04
N GLY A 102 -0.70 -0.28 3.28
CA GLY A 102 -1.11 0.14 4.61
C GLY A 102 -1.34 -1.02 5.59
N GLY A 103 -1.82 -2.16 5.08
CA GLY A 103 -1.86 -3.41 5.86
C GLY A 103 -0.45 -3.91 6.22
N GLU A 104 0.52 -3.74 5.32
CA GLU A 104 1.91 -4.11 5.56
C GLU A 104 2.54 -3.24 6.66
N VAL A 105 2.31 -1.92 6.64
CA VAL A 105 2.70 -1.01 7.73
C VAL A 105 2.08 -1.44 9.06
N SER A 106 0.79 -1.75 9.07
CA SER A 106 0.09 -2.21 10.27
C SER A 106 0.68 -3.51 10.81
N ARG A 107 0.88 -4.52 9.97
CA ARG A 107 1.46 -5.81 10.35
C ARG A 107 2.91 -5.68 10.81
N TYR A 108 3.70 -4.78 10.20
CA TYR A 108 5.05 -4.48 10.68
C TYR A 108 5.03 -4.03 12.14
N ALA A 109 4.15 -3.08 12.47
CA ALA A 109 3.97 -2.62 13.85
C ALA A 109 3.55 -3.76 14.80
N GLY A 110 2.65 -4.63 14.33
CA GLY A 110 2.16 -5.78 15.06
C GLY A 110 3.24 -6.78 15.45
N LEU A 111 4.18 -7.04 14.53
CA LEU A 111 5.23 -8.06 14.68
C LEU A 111 6.53 -7.52 15.28
N PHE A 112 6.95 -6.32 14.87
CA PHE A 112 8.30 -5.80 15.17
C PHE A 112 8.30 -4.52 16.02
N GLY A 113 7.12 -3.98 16.33
CA GLY A 113 7.03 -2.70 17.03
C GLY A 113 7.55 -1.53 16.20
N MET A 114 8.05 -0.49 16.89
CA MET A 114 8.44 0.78 16.26
C MET A 114 9.97 0.95 16.15
N GLN A 115 10.74 -0.14 16.24
CA GLN A 115 12.20 -0.09 16.43
C GLN A 115 12.95 0.85 15.48
N TYR A 116 12.53 0.92 14.20
CA TYR A 116 13.17 1.77 13.18
C TYR A 116 12.30 2.94 12.75
N LEU A 117 11.06 3.00 13.24
CA LEU A 117 10.06 3.92 12.74
C LEU A 117 10.02 5.23 13.52
N ARG A 118 9.99 6.35 12.80
CA ARG A 118 9.67 7.69 13.28
C ARG A 118 8.18 7.97 13.24
N SER A 119 7.55 7.66 12.11
CA SER A 119 6.14 7.91 11.84
C SER A 119 5.61 6.97 10.76
N ALA A 120 4.29 6.89 10.63
CA ALA A 120 3.64 6.05 9.63
C ALA A 120 2.49 6.79 8.95
N ALA A 121 2.23 6.47 7.68
CA ALA A 121 1.07 6.96 6.96
C ALA A 121 0.32 5.82 6.26
N LEU A 122 -0.99 5.77 6.41
CA LEU A 122 -1.91 4.83 5.78
C LEU A 122 -2.74 5.57 4.75
N ILE A 123 -2.53 5.27 3.48
CA ILE A 123 -3.16 5.97 2.35
C ILE A 123 -4.13 5.02 1.67
N SER A 124 -5.44 5.35 1.63
CA SER A 124 -6.50 4.48 1.07
C SER A 124 -6.36 3.02 1.56
N SER A 125 -5.99 2.84 2.83
CA SER A 125 -5.52 1.57 3.39
C SER A 125 -6.62 0.55 3.57
N VAL A 126 -6.29 -0.73 3.43
CA VAL A 126 -7.17 -1.88 3.72
C VAL A 126 -7.40 -2.12 5.22
N ALA A 127 -6.61 -1.49 6.09
CA ALA A 127 -6.80 -1.58 7.54
C ALA A 127 -8.04 -0.78 7.99
N PRO A 128 -8.75 -1.20 9.06
CA PRO A 128 -8.37 -2.23 10.04
C PRO A 128 -8.71 -3.68 9.64
N TYR A 129 -9.78 -3.93 8.89
CA TYR A 129 -10.19 -5.26 8.48
C TYR A 129 -11.32 -5.19 7.46
N LEU A 130 -11.10 -5.70 6.24
CA LEU A 130 -12.07 -5.59 5.16
C LEU A 130 -13.11 -6.72 5.15
N LEU A 131 -12.76 -7.93 5.61
CA LEU A 131 -13.72 -9.03 5.57
C LEU A 131 -14.89 -8.78 6.51
N LYS A 132 -16.12 -8.89 6.00
CA LYS A 132 -17.34 -8.85 6.78
C LYS A 132 -17.57 -10.20 7.46
N THR A 133 -17.60 -10.20 8.79
CA THR A 133 -17.83 -11.37 9.63
C THR A 133 -18.76 -11.00 10.77
N GLU A 134 -19.19 -11.98 11.57
CA GLU A 134 -19.94 -11.71 12.80
C GLU A 134 -19.14 -10.78 13.75
N GLY A 135 -17.83 -10.99 13.87
CA GLY A 135 -16.93 -10.14 14.68
C GLY A 135 -16.47 -8.85 13.98
N ASN A 136 -16.89 -8.60 12.74
CA ASN A 136 -16.59 -7.41 11.95
C ASN A 136 -17.78 -7.08 11.00
N PRO A 137 -18.96 -6.71 11.52
CA PRO A 137 -20.15 -6.47 10.69
C PRO A 137 -19.99 -5.28 9.73
N ASP A 138 -19.10 -4.34 10.05
CA ASP A 138 -18.80 -3.15 9.23
C ASP A 138 -17.70 -3.39 8.19
N GLY A 139 -17.30 -4.65 7.97
CA GLY A 139 -16.36 -5.01 6.90
C GLY A 139 -16.93 -4.70 5.51
N GLY A 140 -16.06 -4.26 4.60
CA GLY A 140 -16.46 -3.82 3.25
C GLY A 140 -16.63 -4.93 2.23
N MET A 141 -16.21 -6.18 2.52
CA MET A 141 -16.24 -7.31 1.59
C MET A 141 -16.79 -8.56 2.25
N ALA A 142 -17.78 -9.21 1.61
CA ALA A 142 -18.18 -10.56 2.01
C ALA A 142 -17.17 -11.61 1.49
N GLU A 143 -17.08 -12.76 2.13
CA GLU A 143 -16.18 -13.84 1.70
C GLU A 143 -16.43 -14.28 0.25
N ALA A 144 -17.71 -14.33 -0.16
CA ALA A 144 -18.09 -14.65 -1.54
C ALA A 144 -17.55 -13.62 -2.55
N ASP A 145 -17.48 -12.34 -2.18
CA ASP A 145 -16.93 -11.27 -3.05
C ASP A 145 -15.42 -11.44 -3.22
N VAL A 146 -14.73 -11.82 -2.13
CA VAL A 146 -13.28 -12.10 -2.15
C VAL A 146 -12.98 -13.25 -3.10
N GLU A 147 -13.66 -14.40 -2.94
CA GLU A 147 -13.47 -15.55 -3.82
C GLU A 147 -13.91 -15.28 -5.26
N GLY A 148 -14.99 -14.52 -5.46
CA GLY A 148 -15.41 -14.03 -6.78
C GLY A 148 -14.34 -13.18 -7.46
N MET A 149 -13.67 -12.29 -6.72
CA MET A 149 -12.56 -11.50 -7.23
C MET A 149 -11.36 -12.38 -7.62
N VAL A 150 -10.99 -13.36 -6.79
CA VAL A 150 -9.91 -14.32 -7.09
C VAL A 150 -10.23 -15.09 -8.39
N GLN A 151 -11.46 -15.58 -8.55
CA GLN A 151 -11.89 -16.29 -9.75
C GLN A 151 -11.84 -15.40 -11.00
N GLN A 152 -12.28 -14.14 -10.92
CA GLN A 152 -12.22 -13.21 -12.03
C GLN A 152 -10.78 -12.90 -12.44
N VAL A 153 -9.89 -12.69 -11.46
CA VAL A 153 -8.45 -12.51 -11.71
C VAL A 153 -7.87 -13.75 -12.38
N ALA A 154 -8.22 -14.96 -11.91
CA ALA A 154 -7.74 -16.21 -12.50
C ALA A 154 -8.25 -16.44 -13.93
N ALA A 155 -9.51 -16.10 -14.20
CA ALA A 155 -10.16 -16.32 -15.49
C ALA A 155 -9.60 -15.41 -16.59
N ASN A 156 -9.46 -14.11 -16.33
CA ASN A 156 -8.93 -13.13 -17.30
C ASN A 156 -8.30 -11.94 -16.56
N ARG A 157 -7.10 -12.11 -16.04
CA ARG A 157 -6.36 -11.07 -15.30
C ARG A 157 -6.23 -9.75 -16.07
N PRO A 158 -5.85 -9.72 -17.37
CA PRO A 158 -5.75 -8.48 -18.13
C PRO A 158 -7.05 -7.69 -18.18
N GLN A 159 -8.15 -8.34 -18.50
CA GLN A 159 -9.45 -7.70 -18.58
C GLN A 159 -9.93 -7.21 -17.21
N PHE A 160 -9.75 -8.02 -16.17
CA PHE A 160 -10.12 -7.64 -14.82
C PHE A 160 -9.34 -6.39 -14.37
N LEU A 161 -8.02 -6.38 -14.54
CA LEU A 161 -7.17 -5.27 -14.10
C LEU A 161 -7.43 -3.99 -14.89
N ALA A 162 -7.74 -4.07 -16.16
CA ALA A 162 -8.13 -2.90 -16.95
C ALA A 162 -9.42 -2.25 -16.40
N GLY A 163 -10.44 -3.06 -16.08
CA GLY A 163 -11.68 -2.57 -15.46
C GLY A 163 -11.46 -2.05 -14.03
N PHE A 164 -10.63 -2.75 -13.25
CA PHE A 164 -10.26 -2.36 -11.90
C PHE A 164 -9.56 -0.99 -11.88
N THR A 165 -8.61 -0.74 -12.80
CA THR A 165 -7.89 0.54 -12.90
C THR A 165 -8.84 1.71 -13.15
N LYS A 166 -9.87 1.54 -13.96
CA LYS A 166 -10.87 2.59 -14.18
C LYS A 166 -11.65 2.93 -12.91
N LYS A 167 -12.05 1.93 -12.13
CA LYS A 167 -12.69 2.15 -10.82
C LYS A 167 -11.70 2.76 -9.81
N PHE A 168 -10.47 2.29 -9.79
CA PHE A 168 -9.38 2.78 -8.93
C PHE A 168 -9.18 4.29 -9.07
N LEU A 169 -9.35 4.83 -10.27
CA LEU A 169 -9.16 6.26 -10.59
C LEU A 169 -10.46 7.06 -10.63
N ASN A 170 -11.64 6.44 -10.50
CA ASN A 170 -12.92 7.03 -10.89
C ASN A 170 -12.78 7.68 -12.27
N TRP A 171 -12.45 6.87 -13.28
CA TRP A 171 -11.98 7.31 -14.59
C TRP A 171 -12.92 8.27 -15.30
N ASP A 172 -14.24 8.06 -15.19
CA ASP A 172 -15.24 8.90 -15.81
C ASP A 172 -15.17 10.37 -15.33
N GLU A 173 -14.69 10.58 -14.08
CA GLU A 173 -14.55 11.90 -13.47
C GLU A 173 -13.12 12.47 -13.61
N ASN A 174 -12.11 11.62 -13.61
CA ASN A 174 -10.70 12.03 -13.49
C ASN A 174 -9.88 11.77 -14.78
N GLY A 175 -10.38 10.99 -15.72
CA GLY A 175 -9.64 10.59 -16.90
C GLY A 175 -9.16 11.78 -17.75
N SER A 176 -9.96 12.84 -17.85
CA SER A 176 -9.57 14.06 -18.56
C SER A 176 -8.40 14.82 -17.93
N LYS A 177 -8.14 14.60 -16.63
CA LYS A 177 -7.00 15.21 -15.91
C LYS A 177 -5.71 14.40 -16.08
N LEU A 178 -5.84 13.07 -16.20
CA LEU A 178 -4.70 12.14 -16.23
C LEU A 178 -4.24 11.82 -17.66
N GLY A 179 -5.17 11.77 -18.64
CA GLY A 179 -4.90 11.32 -20.00
C GLY A 179 -4.86 9.80 -20.15
N ASP A 180 -5.16 9.29 -21.34
CA ASP A 180 -5.20 7.84 -21.64
C ASP A 180 -3.83 7.17 -21.42
N GLU A 181 -2.73 7.91 -21.59
CA GLU A 181 -1.37 7.45 -21.35
C GLU A 181 -1.15 7.02 -19.89
N PHE A 182 -1.91 7.58 -18.94
CA PHE A 182 -1.85 7.16 -17.55
C PHE A 182 -2.44 5.76 -17.32
N LEU A 183 -3.45 5.36 -18.11
CA LEU A 183 -3.94 3.97 -18.10
C LEU A 183 -2.88 3.01 -18.63
N ASP A 184 -2.20 3.38 -19.72
CA ASP A 184 -1.11 2.58 -20.29
C ASP A 184 0.07 2.47 -19.33
N PHE A 185 0.44 3.58 -18.70
CA PHE A 185 1.46 3.57 -17.63
C PHE A 185 1.06 2.62 -16.48
N THR A 186 -0.16 2.75 -15.96
CA THR A 186 -0.66 1.88 -14.89
C THR A 186 -0.68 0.41 -15.34
N ALA A 187 -1.09 0.14 -16.59
CA ALA A 187 -1.05 -1.20 -17.17
C ALA A 187 0.36 -1.78 -17.22
N SER A 188 1.35 -0.97 -17.56
CA SER A 188 2.75 -1.39 -17.57
C SER A 188 3.24 -1.85 -16.19
N LEU A 189 2.70 -1.30 -15.10
CA LEU A 189 3.03 -1.69 -13.72
C LEU A 189 2.38 -3.02 -13.35
N TYR A 190 1.07 -3.14 -13.50
CA TYR A 190 0.37 -4.35 -13.05
C TYR A 190 0.64 -5.58 -13.91
N PHE A 191 1.05 -5.45 -15.16
CA PHE A 191 1.43 -6.60 -15.98
C PHE A 191 2.77 -7.24 -15.56
N GLN A 192 3.60 -6.53 -14.83
CA GLN A 192 4.82 -7.09 -14.25
C GLN A 192 4.55 -7.99 -13.04
N ALA A 193 3.37 -7.91 -12.43
CA ALA A 193 3.00 -8.74 -11.30
C ALA A 193 2.88 -10.23 -11.68
N SER A 194 3.32 -11.11 -10.78
CA SER A 194 3.11 -12.56 -10.89
C SER A 194 1.61 -12.89 -10.91
N PRO A 195 1.14 -13.78 -11.79
CA PRO A 195 -0.24 -14.26 -11.74
C PRO A 195 -0.62 -14.88 -10.39
N VAL A 196 0.31 -15.61 -9.77
CA VAL A 196 0.12 -16.22 -8.45
C VAL A 196 0.01 -15.13 -7.37
N ALA A 197 0.97 -14.19 -7.33
CA ALA A 197 0.94 -13.08 -6.38
C ALA A 197 -0.35 -12.25 -6.51
N THR A 198 -0.79 -12.01 -7.74
CA THR A 198 -2.00 -11.24 -8.01
C THR A 198 -3.24 -11.88 -7.38
N GLN A 199 -3.37 -13.20 -7.43
CA GLN A 199 -4.49 -13.94 -6.84
C GLN A 199 -4.38 -14.08 -5.32
N GLU A 200 -3.23 -14.56 -4.83
CA GLU A 200 -3.03 -14.81 -3.41
C GLU A 200 -3.14 -13.54 -2.56
N CYS A 201 -2.68 -12.41 -3.09
CA CYS A 201 -2.80 -11.14 -2.39
C CYS A 201 -4.24 -10.64 -2.24
N VAL A 202 -5.19 -11.06 -3.10
CA VAL A 202 -6.61 -10.73 -2.90
C VAL A 202 -7.10 -11.30 -1.57
N ARG A 203 -6.81 -12.56 -1.28
CA ARG A 203 -7.15 -13.17 0.02
C ARG A 203 -6.38 -12.51 1.15
N ALA A 204 -5.09 -12.23 0.95
CA ALA A 204 -4.27 -11.60 1.97
C ALA A 204 -4.86 -10.26 2.42
N PHE A 205 -5.11 -9.30 1.50
CA PHE A 205 -5.57 -7.97 1.89
C PHE A 205 -7.03 -7.94 2.37
N ALA A 206 -7.87 -8.85 1.88
CA ALA A 206 -9.28 -8.89 2.28
C ALA A 206 -9.49 -9.57 3.63
N MET A 207 -8.75 -10.66 3.92
CA MET A 207 -9.02 -11.55 5.04
C MET A 207 -8.11 -11.33 6.26
N THR A 208 -7.09 -10.48 6.17
CA THR A 208 -6.20 -10.22 7.31
C THR A 208 -6.80 -9.17 8.24
N ASP A 209 -6.87 -9.51 9.52
CA ASP A 209 -7.29 -8.62 10.59
C ASP A 209 -6.09 -7.86 11.15
N PHE A 210 -6.10 -6.52 11.03
CA PHE A 210 -5.04 -5.63 11.51
C PHE A 210 -5.44 -4.86 12.77
N ARG A 211 -6.60 -5.13 13.38
CA ARG A 211 -7.11 -4.35 14.52
C ARG A 211 -6.14 -4.38 15.71
N ALA A 212 -5.58 -5.55 16.02
CA ALA A 212 -4.59 -5.70 17.09
C ALA A 212 -3.22 -5.09 16.71
N ASP A 213 -2.88 -5.06 15.43
CA ASP A 213 -1.64 -4.47 14.92
C ASP A 213 -1.67 -2.95 15.01
N LEU A 214 -2.79 -2.33 14.61
CA LEU A 214 -3.01 -0.88 14.71
C LEU A 214 -2.85 -0.37 16.14
N ALA A 215 -3.33 -1.12 17.14
CA ALA A 215 -3.20 -0.75 18.56
C ALA A 215 -1.73 -0.64 19.00
N LYS A 216 -0.81 -1.30 18.29
CA LYS A 216 0.63 -1.27 18.57
C LYS A 216 1.38 -0.17 17.81
N LEU A 217 0.74 0.51 16.88
CA LEU A 217 1.36 1.53 16.03
C LEU A 217 1.38 2.87 16.77
N THR A 218 2.33 3.02 17.72
CA THR A 218 2.38 4.11 18.70
C THR A 218 3.15 5.36 18.25
N VAL A 219 3.79 5.34 17.08
CA VAL A 219 4.38 6.54 16.46
C VAL A 219 3.30 7.45 15.87
N PRO A 220 3.60 8.73 15.55
CA PRO A 220 2.67 9.58 14.82
C PRO A 220 2.11 8.87 13.59
N LEU A 221 0.78 8.89 13.45
CA LEU A 221 0.07 8.18 12.38
C LEU A 221 -0.83 9.13 11.61
N LEU A 222 -0.56 9.26 10.31
CA LEU A 222 -1.43 9.93 9.35
C LEU A 222 -2.30 8.89 8.63
N VAL A 223 -3.58 9.16 8.49
CA VAL A 223 -4.51 8.38 7.66
C VAL A 223 -5.11 9.32 6.62
N VAL A 224 -4.90 9.03 5.34
CA VAL A 224 -5.50 9.79 4.23
C VAL A 224 -6.40 8.85 3.43
N HIS A 225 -7.66 9.26 3.23
CA HIS A 225 -8.62 8.43 2.49
C HIS A 225 -9.59 9.31 1.69
N GLY A 226 -9.95 8.86 0.49
CA GLY A 226 -10.93 9.55 -0.34
C GLY A 226 -12.36 9.12 0.02
N ASP A 227 -13.32 10.07 0.05
CA ASP A 227 -14.73 9.75 0.29
C ASP A 227 -15.46 9.20 -0.95
N ALA A 228 -14.81 9.20 -2.11
CA ALA A 228 -15.30 8.57 -3.34
C ALA A 228 -14.52 7.28 -3.69
N ASP A 229 -13.86 6.66 -2.72
CA ASP A 229 -13.13 5.39 -2.90
C ASP A 229 -14.09 4.22 -3.13
N GLN A 230 -14.14 3.73 -4.39
CA GLN A 230 -14.99 2.61 -4.80
C GLN A 230 -14.30 1.23 -4.65
N ILE A 231 -13.05 1.19 -4.20
CA ILE A 231 -12.26 -0.04 -4.04
C ILE A 231 -12.20 -0.45 -2.58
N VAL A 232 -11.81 0.48 -1.72
CA VAL A 232 -11.73 0.30 -0.27
C VAL A 232 -12.61 1.39 0.37
N PRO A 233 -13.88 1.09 0.68
CA PRO A 233 -14.79 2.11 1.20
C PRO A 233 -14.26 2.76 2.48
N LEU A 234 -14.32 4.08 2.54
CA LEU A 234 -13.84 4.89 3.67
C LEU A 234 -14.42 4.39 5.00
N GLU A 235 -15.74 4.11 5.01
CA GLU A 235 -16.50 3.70 6.20
C GLU A 235 -16.08 2.32 6.73
N ALA A 236 -15.61 1.44 5.83
CA ALA A 236 -15.15 0.11 6.20
C ALA A 236 -13.66 0.06 6.61
N SER A 237 -12.93 1.15 6.39
CA SER A 237 -11.48 1.18 6.48
C SER A 237 -10.94 2.44 7.19
N GLY A 238 -10.47 3.45 6.46
CA GLY A 238 -9.78 4.62 7.01
C GLY A 238 -10.52 5.32 8.14
N GLN A 239 -11.84 5.45 8.04
CA GLN A 239 -12.69 6.06 9.07
C GLN A 239 -12.70 5.27 10.39
N ARG A 240 -12.38 3.98 10.35
CA ARG A 240 -12.36 3.10 11.53
C ARG A 240 -11.01 3.02 12.22
N VAL A 241 -9.93 3.47 11.58
CA VAL A 241 -8.56 3.41 12.15
C VAL A 241 -8.48 4.09 13.52
N PRO A 242 -9.07 5.29 13.77
CA PRO A 242 -9.02 5.94 15.07
C PRO A 242 -9.68 5.14 16.21
N GLN A 243 -10.55 4.17 15.92
CA GLN A 243 -11.15 3.29 16.94
C GLN A 243 -10.10 2.36 17.57
N TYR A 244 -9.04 2.03 16.83
CA TYR A 244 -7.95 1.13 17.26
C TYR A 244 -6.66 1.87 17.57
N GLN A 245 -6.47 3.04 16.96
CA GLN A 245 -5.35 3.95 17.22
C GLN A 245 -5.89 5.40 17.40
N PRO A 246 -6.25 5.79 18.63
CA PRO A 246 -6.90 7.08 18.90
C PRO A 246 -6.07 8.31 18.52
N ASN A 247 -4.75 8.17 18.41
CA ASN A 247 -3.85 9.26 18.02
C ASN A 247 -3.66 9.39 16.50
N ALA A 248 -4.38 8.59 15.70
CA ALA A 248 -4.32 8.69 14.24
C ALA A 248 -4.99 10.00 13.76
N GLU A 249 -4.28 10.74 12.94
CA GLU A 249 -4.79 11.95 12.26
C GLU A 249 -5.48 11.52 10.96
N LEU A 250 -6.83 11.52 10.95
CA LEU A 250 -7.61 11.18 9.76
C LEU A 250 -7.87 12.42 8.92
N HIS A 251 -7.44 12.39 7.65
CA HIS A 251 -7.78 13.35 6.61
C HIS A 251 -8.63 12.69 5.52
N VAL A 252 -9.87 13.17 5.38
CA VAL A 252 -10.77 12.71 4.31
C VAL A 252 -10.66 13.68 3.14
N MET A 253 -10.20 13.19 1.99
CA MET A 253 -10.08 13.98 0.76
C MET A 253 -11.39 13.92 -0.01
N LYS A 254 -12.05 15.06 -0.18
CA LYS A 254 -13.37 15.15 -0.80
C LYS A 254 -13.34 14.86 -2.29
N GLY A 255 -14.19 13.93 -2.74
CA GLY A 255 -14.29 13.50 -4.14
C GLY A 255 -13.10 12.65 -4.61
N ALA A 256 -12.14 12.38 -3.74
CA ALA A 256 -10.97 11.61 -4.13
C ALA A 256 -11.30 10.11 -4.21
N PRO A 257 -10.88 9.43 -5.31
CA PRO A 257 -11.03 7.99 -5.48
C PRO A 257 -9.93 7.22 -4.72
N HIS A 258 -9.90 5.89 -4.92
CA HIS A 258 -8.84 5.05 -4.35
C HIS A 258 -7.44 5.53 -4.74
N GLY A 259 -7.20 5.85 -6.02
CA GLY A 259 -5.94 6.36 -6.56
C GLY A 259 -5.71 7.85 -6.31
N LEU A 260 -6.02 8.35 -5.11
CA LEU A 260 -5.91 9.77 -4.74
C LEU A 260 -4.51 10.35 -4.91
N ASN A 261 -3.48 9.52 -4.75
CA ASN A 261 -2.08 9.94 -4.93
C ASN A 261 -1.74 10.36 -6.37
N ALA A 262 -2.54 9.94 -7.34
CA ALA A 262 -2.42 10.35 -8.74
C ALA A 262 -3.46 11.42 -9.11
N THR A 263 -4.74 11.20 -8.76
CA THR A 263 -5.85 12.08 -9.17
C THR A 263 -5.90 13.39 -8.40
N HIS A 264 -5.41 13.41 -7.15
CA HIS A 264 -5.38 14.55 -6.25
C HIS A 264 -3.96 14.78 -5.71
N ALA A 265 -2.96 14.61 -6.59
CA ALA A 265 -1.54 14.58 -6.22
C ALA A 265 -1.06 15.84 -5.49
N GLU A 266 -1.51 17.03 -5.90
CA GLU A 266 -1.09 18.31 -5.29
C GLU A 266 -1.51 18.39 -3.82
N GLU A 267 -2.80 18.13 -3.53
CA GLU A 267 -3.34 18.15 -2.17
C GLU A 267 -2.70 17.06 -1.31
N PHE A 268 -2.59 15.83 -1.86
CA PHE A 268 -1.99 14.72 -1.15
C PHE A 268 -0.50 14.97 -0.85
N ASN A 269 0.28 15.47 -1.82
CA ASN A 269 1.69 15.78 -1.62
C ASN A 269 1.88 16.82 -0.53
N LYS A 270 1.03 17.84 -0.48
CA LYS A 270 1.07 18.86 0.59
C LYS A 270 0.84 18.22 1.96
N LEU A 271 -0.20 17.41 2.13
CA LEU A 271 -0.49 16.70 3.39
C LEU A 271 0.67 15.80 3.81
N LEU A 272 1.24 15.05 2.87
CA LEU A 272 2.37 14.16 3.13
C LEU A 272 3.62 14.94 3.56
N LEU A 273 3.95 16.02 2.86
CA LEU A 273 5.10 16.87 3.19
C LEU A 273 4.95 17.54 4.56
N ASP A 274 3.77 18.07 4.86
CA ASP A 274 3.46 18.67 6.17
C ASP A 274 3.60 17.64 7.31
N PHE A 275 3.24 16.38 7.05
CA PHE A 275 3.36 15.30 8.02
C PHE A 275 4.81 14.85 8.24
N VAL A 276 5.56 14.58 7.19
CA VAL A 276 6.94 14.07 7.32
C VAL A 276 7.91 15.14 7.85
N ALA A 277 7.54 16.43 7.80
CA ALA A 277 8.33 17.53 8.35
C ALA A 277 8.34 17.59 9.88
N ARG A 278 7.35 17.00 10.55
CA ARG A 278 7.22 16.93 12.02
C ARG A 278 8.19 15.88 12.58
#